data_a6edc84938ab124aed902e81d5794a3b
#
_entry.id   a6edc84938ab124aed902e81d5794a3b
#
_cell.length_a   1.000
_cell.length_b   1.000
_cell.length_c   1.000
_cell.angle_alpha   90.00
_cell.angle_beta   90.00
_cell.angle_gamma   90.00
#
_symmetry.space_group_name_H-M   'P 1'
#
loop_
_entity.id
_entity.type
_entity.pdbx_description
1 polymer ?
#
loop_
_entity_poly.entity_id
_entity_poly.type
_entity_poly.pdbx_seq_one_letter_code
_entity_poly.pdbx_strand_id
1 'polypeptide(L)'
;MRLFLGVFVMGGVAFWFAINSYRPLDQRLAYALLGVILLVGVAVLGWAAKYDHADDSDSYAPKPRYIAVSSVLWLFALAVFLNALLDRSAPTQHPTTVVSKREGTFGQSVTVTSWRPGRSVESIPVDSRIYPKLPENGSIVVSVKPGLLGIPWVSGFEHVYRLNLRNR
;
A
#
# COMPACT_ATOMS: atom_id res chain seq x y z
N MET A 1 -10.21 -4.09 -27.99
CA MET A 1 -10.23 -5.06 -26.86
C MET A 1 -8.83 -5.39 -26.32
N ARG A 2 -7.82 -5.75 -27.13
CA ARG A 2 -6.46 -6.12 -26.66
C ARG A 2 -5.73 -5.00 -25.92
N LEU A 3 -5.75 -3.78 -26.41
CA LEU A 3 -5.10 -2.63 -25.76
C LEU A 3 -5.69 -2.35 -24.38
N PHE A 4 -7.00 -2.45 -24.24
CA PHE A 4 -7.72 -2.22 -22.98
C PHE A 4 -7.35 -3.27 -21.93
N LEU A 5 -7.30 -4.56 -22.32
CA LEU A 5 -6.86 -5.63 -21.43
C LEU A 5 -5.44 -5.35 -20.91
N GLY A 6 -4.55 -4.85 -21.77
CA GLY A 6 -3.20 -4.43 -21.38
C GLY A 6 -3.21 -3.33 -20.32
N VAL A 7 -3.99 -2.26 -20.50
CA VAL A 7 -4.09 -1.15 -19.52
C VAL A 7 -4.67 -1.61 -18.20
N PHE A 8 -5.67 -2.49 -18.22
CA PHE A 8 -6.26 -3.05 -17.00
C PHE A 8 -5.26 -3.92 -16.22
N VAL A 9 -4.57 -4.83 -16.92
CA VAL A 9 -3.55 -5.70 -16.32
C VAL A 9 -2.40 -4.87 -15.74
N MET A 10 -1.93 -3.86 -16.46
CA MET A 10 -0.89 -2.95 -15.98
C MET A 10 -1.34 -2.17 -14.74
N GLY A 11 -2.61 -1.73 -14.69
CA GLY A 11 -3.19 -1.11 -13.49
C GLY A 11 -3.19 -2.05 -12.28
N GLY A 12 -3.54 -3.32 -12.49
CA GLY A 12 -3.47 -4.35 -11.44
C GLY A 12 -2.05 -4.60 -10.94
N VAL A 13 -1.08 -4.66 -11.85
CA VAL A 13 0.35 -4.80 -11.53
C VAL A 13 0.85 -3.58 -10.75
N ALA A 14 0.51 -2.36 -11.19
CA ALA A 14 0.89 -1.13 -10.50
C ALA A 14 0.28 -1.06 -9.09
N PHE A 15 -0.99 -1.44 -8.95
CA PHE A 15 -1.67 -1.55 -7.66
C PHE A 15 -0.98 -2.54 -6.73
N TRP A 16 -0.70 -3.75 -7.21
CA TRP A 16 -0.01 -4.77 -6.43
C TRP A 16 1.39 -4.31 -6.02
N PHE A 17 2.14 -3.71 -6.95
CA PHE A 17 3.48 -3.20 -6.67
C PHE A 17 3.44 -2.05 -5.66
N ALA A 18 2.48 -1.11 -5.76
CA ALA A 18 2.34 -0.01 -4.82
C ALA A 18 2.12 -0.50 -3.39
N ILE A 19 1.19 -1.44 -3.18
CA ILE A 19 0.89 -1.98 -1.85
C ILE A 19 2.08 -2.77 -1.28
N ASN A 20 2.80 -3.52 -2.11
CA ASN A 20 3.93 -4.32 -1.62
C ASN A 20 5.20 -3.49 -1.38
N SER A 21 5.41 -2.41 -2.14
CA SER A 21 6.59 -1.55 -1.99
C SER A 21 6.41 -0.51 -0.88
N TYR A 22 5.22 0.05 -0.74
CA TYR A 22 4.90 1.11 0.22
C TYR A 22 3.85 0.62 1.21
N ARG A 23 4.28 -0.15 2.15
CA ARG A 23 3.48 -0.89 3.13
C ARG A 23 2.80 0.07 4.11
N PRO A 24 1.51 0.38 3.94
CA PRO A 24 0.80 1.24 4.86
C PRO A 24 0.72 0.57 6.23
N LEU A 25 1.12 1.31 7.26
CA LEU A 25 1.05 0.85 8.64
C LEU A 25 -0.40 0.84 9.14
N ASP A 26 -1.23 1.77 8.66
CA ASP A 26 -2.64 1.82 8.98
C ASP A 26 -3.51 1.36 7.80
N GLN A 27 -3.88 0.09 7.83
CA GLN A 27 -4.72 -0.50 6.80
C GLN A 27 -6.12 0.14 6.72
N ARG A 28 -6.64 0.69 7.85
CA ARG A 28 -7.96 1.35 7.86
C ARG A 28 -7.95 2.60 7.01
N LEU A 29 -6.90 3.43 7.12
CA LEU A 29 -6.74 4.62 6.28
C LEU A 29 -6.55 4.27 4.81
N ALA A 30 -5.77 3.21 4.51
CA ALA A 30 -5.60 2.72 3.15
C ALA A 30 -6.94 2.21 2.57
N TYR A 31 -7.73 1.47 3.35
CA TYR A 31 -9.06 1.02 2.92
C TYR A 31 -10.06 2.17 2.81
N ALA A 32 -10.00 3.18 3.67
CA ALA A 32 -10.83 4.37 3.55
C ALA A 32 -10.53 5.11 2.24
N LEU A 33 -9.25 5.30 1.90
CA LEU A 33 -8.83 5.88 0.63
C LEU A 33 -9.34 5.05 -0.56
N LEU A 34 -9.18 3.72 -0.51
CA LEU A 34 -9.71 2.83 -1.53
C LEU A 34 -11.23 2.98 -1.66
N GLY A 35 -11.96 3.05 -0.54
CA GLY A 35 -13.41 3.26 -0.52
C GLY A 35 -13.82 4.57 -1.21
N VAL A 36 -13.12 5.66 -0.94
CA VAL A 36 -13.38 6.96 -1.60
C VAL A 36 -13.14 6.86 -3.11
N ILE A 37 -12.02 6.24 -3.53
CA ILE A 37 -11.70 6.07 -4.96
C ILE A 37 -12.74 5.17 -5.66
N LEU A 38 -13.21 4.12 -4.99
CA LEU A 38 -14.28 3.26 -5.50
C LEU A 38 -15.59 4.01 -5.66
N LEU A 39 -15.98 4.85 -4.68
CA LEU A 39 -17.20 5.67 -4.77
C LEU A 39 -17.13 6.65 -5.94
N VAL A 40 -15.98 7.29 -6.14
CA VAL A 40 -15.74 8.16 -7.31
C VAL A 40 -15.84 7.35 -8.61
N GLY A 41 -15.26 6.16 -8.64
CA GLY A 41 -15.34 5.24 -9.78
C GLY A 41 -16.77 4.85 -10.12
N VAL A 42 -17.61 4.52 -9.13
CA VAL A 42 -19.03 4.22 -9.30
C VAL A 42 -19.81 5.44 -9.81
N ALA A 43 -19.53 6.63 -9.29
CA ALA A 43 -20.15 7.87 -9.76
C ALA A 43 -19.81 8.15 -11.23
N VAL A 44 -18.54 8.00 -11.61
CA VAL A 44 -18.09 8.13 -13.01
C VAL A 44 -18.73 7.08 -13.91
N LEU A 45 -18.86 5.83 -13.45
CA LEU A 45 -19.56 4.77 -14.17
C LEU A 45 -21.03 5.10 -14.39
N GLY A 46 -21.73 5.57 -13.35
CA GLY A 46 -23.14 5.95 -13.44
C GLY A 46 -23.34 7.12 -14.38
N TRP A 47 -22.41 8.09 -14.37
CA TRP A 47 -22.42 9.21 -15.32
C TRP A 47 -22.18 8.73 -16.74
N ALA A 48 -21.15 7.92 -16.99
CA ALA A 48 -20.81 7.38 -18.30
C ALA A 48 -21.93 6.50 -18.89
N ALA A 49 -22.63 5.72 -18.07
CA ALA A 49 -23.75 4.88 -18.50
C ALA A 49 -24.92 5.69 -19.10
N LYS A 50 -25.11 6.95 -18.69
CA LYS A 50 -26.14 7.83 -19.27
C LYS A 50 -25.83 8.21 -20.73
N TYR A 51 -24.57 8.18 -21.12
CA TYR A 51 -24.12 8.54 -22.47
C TYR A 51 -23.90 7.31 -23.35
N ASP A 52 -23.82 6.10 -22.79
CA ASP A 52 -23.59 4.85 -23.52
C ASP A 52 -24.82 4.42 -24.38
N HIS A 53 -26.00 5.02 -24.11
CA HIS A 53 -27.22 4.75 -24.88
C HIS A 53 -27.37 5.60 -26.15
N ALA A 54 -26.45 6.52 -26.40
CA ALA A 54 -26.60 7.48 -27.50
C ALA A 54 -25.94 7.04 -28.79
N ASP A 55 -25.10 6.00 -28.79
CA ASP A 55 -24.34 5.63 -30.00
C ASP A 55 -24.26 4.11 -30.16
N ASP A 56 -25.21 3.56 -30.91
CA ASP A 56 -25.28 2.14 -31.30
C ASP A 56 -24.42 1.85 -32.55
N SER A 57 -23.51 2.75 -32.91
CA SER A 57 -22.58 2.53 -34.02
C SER A 57 -21.46 1.56 -33.58
N ASP A 58 -21.09 0.65 -34.46
CA ASP A 58 -20.04 -0.39 -34.41
C ASP A 58 -18.63 0.16 -34.07
N SER A 59 -18.50 0.97 -33.02
CA SER A 59 -17.26 1.58 -32.63
C SER A 59 -16.39 0.58 -31.87
N TYR A 60 -15.19 0.32 -32.35
CA TYR A 60 -14.12 -0.41 -31.69
C TYR A 60 -13.61 0.30 -30.42
N ALA A 61 -14.24 1.40 -30.00
CA ALA A 61 -13.88 2.13 -28.80
C ALA A 61 -14.21 1.31 -27.54
N PRO A 62 -13.32 1.29 -26.53
CA PRO A 62 -13.59 0.59 -25.27
C PRO A 62 -14.78 1.26 -24.57
N LYS A 63 -15.74 0.44 -24.16
CA LYS A 63 -16.92 0.94 -23.46
C LYS A 63 -16.52 1.73 -22.20
N PRO A 64 -17.16 2.87 -21.89
CA PRO A 64 -16.78 3.78 -20.79
C PRO A 64 -16.63 3.08 -19.43
N ARG A 65 -17.43 2.05 -19.17
CA ARG A 65 -17.36 1.22 -17.94
C ARG A 65 -15.97 0.61 -17.70
N TYR A 66 -15.30 0.19 -18.75
CA TYR A 66 -13.98 -0.42 -18.61
C TYR A 66 -12.89 0.63 -18.32
N ILE A 67 -13.01 1.80 -18.93
CA ILE A 67 -12.11 2.92 -18.65
C ILE A 67 -12.21 3.32 -17.18
N ALA A 68 -13.44 3.42 -16.66
CA ALA A 68 -13.66 3.79 -15.26
C ALA A 68 -13.05 2.78 -14.29
N VAL A 69 -13.26 1.46 -14.49
CA VAL A 69 -12.67 0.42 -13.62
C VAL A 69 -11.14 0.45 -13.67
N SER A 70 -10.55 0.59 -14.87
CA SER A 70 -9.10 0.70 -15.00
C SER A 70 -8.56 1.94 -14.30
N SER A 71 -9.24 3.08 -14.41
CA SER A 71 -8.84 4.35 -13.78
C SER A 71 -8.83 4.24 -12.26
N VAL A 72 -9.75 3.50 -11.64
CA VAL A 72 -9.75 3.28 -10.18
C VAL A 72 -8.45 2.64 -9.70
N LEU A 73 -7.99 1.59 -10.38
CA LEU A 73 -6.75 0.90 -10.02
C LEU A 73 -5.53 1.83 -10.15
N TRP A 74 -5.47 2.60 -11.24
CA TRP A 74 -4.39 3.54 -11.47
C TRP A 74 -4.39 4.69 -10.47
N LEU A 75 -5.55 5.26 -10.15
CA LEU A 75 -5.67 6.34 -9.17
C LEU A 75 -5.26 5.87 -7.77
N PHE A 76 -5.65 4.65 -7.39
CA PHE A 76 -5.23 4.10 -6.10
C PHE A 76 -3.71 3.86 -6.05
N ALA A 77 -3.15 3.22 -7.08
CA ALA A 77 -1.72 3.02 -7.17
C ALA A 77 -0.97 4.35 -7.12
N LEU A 78 -1.42 5.35 -7.89
CA LEU A 78 -0.85 6.70 -7.90
C LEU A 78 -0.93 7.36 -6.52
N ALA A 79 -2.06 7.27 -5.82
CA ALA A 79 -2.21 7.85 -4.49
C ALA A 79 -1.24 7.23 -3.48
N VAL A 80 -1.06 5.90 -3.50
CA VAL A 80 -0.10 5.20 -2.64
C VAL A 80 1.34 5.61 -2.99
N PHE A 81 1.68 5.69 -4.27
CA PHE A 81 3.00 6.17 -4.71
C PHE A 81 3.25 7.60 -4.27
N LEU A 82 2.32 8.52 -4.51
CA LEU A 82 2.47 9.92 -4.11
C LEU A 82 2.61 10.06 -2.60
N ASN A 83 1.84 9.27 -1.83
CA ASN A 83 1.93 9.27 -0.37
C ASN A 83 3.34 8.93 0.14
N ALA A 84 4.03 8.01 -0.53
CA ALA A 84 5.35 7.55 -0.09
C ALA A 84 6.51 8.31 -0.76
N LEU A 85 6.45 8.51 -2.09
CA LEU A 85 7.55 9.12 -2.85
C LEU A 85 7.72 10.61 -2.58
N LEU A 86 6.60 11.33 -2.39
CA LEU A 86 6.64 12.77 -2.10
C LEU A 86 6.73 13.07 -0.61
N ASP A 87 6.71 12.05 0.24
CA ASP A 87 6.94 12.22 1.67
C ASP A 87 8.41 12.52 1.96
N ARG A 88 8.70 13.80 2.17
CA ARG A 88 10.03 14.31 2.53
C ARG A 88 10.27 14.39 4.04
N SER A 89 9.31 13.92 4.86
CA SER A 89 9.45 13.94 6.31
C SER A 89 10.59 13.05 6.79
N ALA A 90 11.19 13.42 7.91
CA ALA A 90 12.14 12.55 8.58
C ALA A 90 11.41 11.31 9.16
N PRO A 91 11.99 10.10 9.04
CA PRO A 91 11.41 8.92 9.65
C PRO A 91 11.48 9.00 11.17
N THR A 92 10.40 8.63 11.83
CA THR A 92 10.37 8.43 13.28
C THR A 92 10.76 7.00 13.59
N GLN A 93 11.72 6.84 14.49
CA GLN A 93 12.22 5.54 14.90
C GLN A 93 11.47 5.03 16.12
N HIS A 94 10.97 3.80 16.05
CA HIS A 94 10.23 3.14 17.12
C HIS A 94 10.96 1.86 17.52
N PRO A 95 11.66 1.83 18.68
CA PRO A 95 12.21 0.60 19.23
C PRO A 95 11.06 -0.31 19.65
N THR A 96 11.12 -1.56 19.23
CA THR A 96 10.07 -2.56 19.51
C THR A 96 10.66 -3.96 19.55
N THR A 97 9.85 -4.94 19.95
CA THR A 97 10.25 -6.35 20.04
C THR A 97 9.41 -7.18 19.08
N VAL A 98 10.04 -8.06 18.33
CA VAL A 98 9.37 -9.03 17.48
C VAL A 98 8.70 -10.09 18.36
N VAL A 99 7.39 -10.18 18.31
CA VAL A 99 6.59 -11.14 19.08
C VAL A 99 6.45 -12.46 18.32
N SER A 100 6.19 -12.37 17.00
CA SER A 100 6.06 -13.55 16.16
C SER A 100 6.34 -13.22 14.69
N LYS A 101 6.66 -14.25 13.93
CA LYS A 101 6.87 -14.18 12.49
C LYS A 101 5.82 -15.03 11.78
N ARG A 102 5.28 -14.53 10.68
CA ARG A 102 4.26 -15.24 9.92
C ARG A 102 4.57 -15.22 8.44
N GLU A 103 4.52 -16.39 7.84
CA GLU A 103 4.52 -16.56 6.39
C GLU A 103 3.10 -16.83 5.91
N GLY A 104 2.67 -16.11 4.90
CA GLY A 104 1.34 -16.27 4.31
C GLY A 104 1.42 -16.32 2.79
N THR A 105 0.33 -16.71 2.16
CA THR A 105 0.22 -16.82 0.70
C THR A 105 0.50 -15.49 -0.02
N PHE A 106 0.27 -14.37 0.65
CA PHE A 106 0.43 -13.01 0.07
C PHE A 106 1.70 -12.29 0.56
N GLY A 107 2.60 -12.99 1.24
CA GLY A 107 3.85 -12.43 1.73
C GLY A 107 4.15 -12.72 3.18
N GLN A 108 5.26 -12.18 3.64
CA GLN A 108 5.77 -12.35 4.98
C GLN A 108 5.44 -11.16 5.86
N SER A 109 5.12 -11.39 7.11
CA SER A 109 4.84 -10.34 8.09
C SER A 109 5.47 -10.67 9.45
N VAL A 110 5.77 -9.64 10.22
CA VAL A 110 6.18 -9.75 11.61
C VAL A 110 5.18 -9.05 12.49
N THR A 111 4.87 -9.67 13.62
CA THR A 111 4.10 -9.06 14.69
C THR A 111 5.07 -8.50 15.71
N VAL A 112 4.94 -7.22 16.00
CA VAL A 112 5.81 -6.53 16.97
C VAL A 112 4.96 -5.92 18.09
N THR A 113 5.56 -5.63 19.22
CA THR A 113 4.92 -4.87 20.30
C THR A 113 4.55 -3.49 19.76
N SER A 114 3.31 -3.05 20.00
CA SER A 114 2.86 -1.76 19.49
C SER A 114 3.50 -0.59 20.26
N TRP A 115 3.88 0.43 19.54
CA TRP A 115 4.26 1.73 20.11
C TRP A 115 3.08 2.73 20.08
N ARG A 116 1.93 2.33 19.54
CA ARG A 116 0.73 3.17 19.45
C ARG A 116 -0.18 2.93 20.67
N PRO A 117 -0.75 3.99 21.26
CA PRO A 117 -1.68 3.84 22.37
C PRO A 117 -2.93 3.04 21.93
N GLY A 118 -3.43 2.21 22.84
CA GLY A 118 -4.63 1.40 22.60
C GLY A 118 -4.45 0.15 21.75
N ARG A 119 -3.21 -0.22 21.38
CA ARG A 119 -2.90 -1.47 20.69
C ARG A 119 -1.78 -2.20 21.42
N SER A 120 -1.90 -3.52 21.52
CA SER A 120 -0.85 -4.35 22.12
C SER A 120 0.22 -4.77 21.11
N VAL A 121 -0.18 -5.00 19.88
CA VAL A 121 0.72 -5.46 18.80
C VAL A 121 0.40 -4.79 17.47
N GLU A 122 1.43 -4.74 16.62
CA GLU A 122 1.33 -4.28 15.22
C GLU A 122 1.79 -5.41 14.30
N SER A 123 1.04 -5.64 13.22
CA SER A 123 1.45 -6.57 12.15
C SER A 123 2.03 -5.77 11.00
N ILE A 124 3.30 -6.01 10.69
CA ILE A 124 4.04 -5.26 9.69
C ILE A 124 4.45 -6.22 8.58
N PRO A 125 4.04 -5.98 7.31
CA PRO A 125 4.55 -6.74 6.19
C PRO A 125 6.05 -6.51 6.02
N VAL A 126 6.80 -7.57 5.73
CA VAL A 126 8.27 -7.51 5.63
C VAL A 126 8.73 -8.09 4.29
N ASP A 127 9.77 -7.51 3.72
CA ASP A 127 10.41 -8.04 2.52
C ASP A 127 11.07 -9.38 2.80
N SER A 128 11.00 -10.31 1.84
CA SER A 128 11.58 -11.65 1.96
C SER A 128 13.10 -11.65 2.20
N ARG A 129 13.80 -10.58 1.81
CA ARG A 129 15.24 -10.41 2.07
C ARG A 129 15.54 -10.01 3.51
N ILE A 130 14.61 -9.34 4.18
CA ILE A 130 14.75 -8.84 5.56
C ILE A 130 14.19 -9.85 6.54
N TYR A 131 13.09 -10.52 6.20
CA TYR A 131 12.37 -11.44 7.06
C TYR A 131 13.27 -12.51 7.76
N PRO A 132 14.18 -13.24 7.07
CA PRO A 132 15.04 -14.22 7.74
C PRO A 132 16.04 -13.57 8.71
N LYS A 133 16.35 -12.29 8.53
CA LYS A 133 17.32 -11.57 9.36
C LYS A 133 16.72 -11.02 10.65
N LEU A 134 15.38 -10.98 10.76
CA LEU A 134 14.71 -10.50 11.95
C LEU A 134 14.68 -11.62 13.00
N PRO A 135 15.19 -11.37 14.22
CA PRO A 135 15.16 -12.34 15.29
C PRO A 135 13.75 -12.51 15.86
N GLU A 136 13.35 -13.71 16.20
CA GLU A 136 12.18 -13.94 17.03
C GLU A 136 12.50 -13.53 18.48
N ASN A 137 11.56 -12.86 19.12
CA ASN A 137 11.72 -12.28 20.47
C ASN A 137 12.91 -11.30 20.60
N GLY A 138 13.42 -10.79 19.47
CA GLY A 138 14.51 -9.82 19.45
C GLY A 138 14.05 -8.39 19.30
N SER A 139 14.89 -7.45 19.74
CA SER A 139 14.63 -6.02 19.62
C SER A 139 15.01 -5.50 18.23
N ILE A 140 14.12 -4.75 17.64
CA ILE A 140 14.32 -4.07 16.34
C ILE A 140 13.89 -2.61 16.46
N VAL A 141 14.36 -1.79 15.53
CA VAL A 141 13.88 -0.42 15.35
C VAL A 141 13.11 -0.36 14.04
N VAL A 142 11.87 0.06 14.12
CA VAL A 142 11.00 0.29 12.97
C VAL A 142 10.99 1.76 12.64
N SER A 143 11.39 2.11 11.43
CA SER A 143 11.36 3.48 10.91
C SER A 143 10.04 3.71 10.20
N VAL A 144 9.26 4.68 10.68
CA VAL A 144 7.93 5.02 10.16
C VAL A 144 7.94 6.46 9.65
N LYS A 145 7.37 6.68 8.48
CA LYS A 145 7.09 8.01 7.94
C LYS A 145 5.59 8.28 7.95
N PRO A 146 5.15 9.54 8.17
CA PRO A 146 3.74 9.89 8.25
C PRO A 146 2.99 9.76 6.92
N GLY A 147 3.72 9.83 5.78
CA GLY A 147 3.13 9.88 4.45
C GLY A 147 2.56 11.27 4.09
N LEU A 148 2.64 11.65 2.82
CA LEU A 148 2.13 12.93 2.32
C LEU A 148 0.61 13.09 2.56
N LEU A 149 -0.15 12.01 2.41
CA LEU A 149 -1.60 11.97 2.60
C LEU A 149 -2.00 11.61 4.05
N GLY A 150 -1.06 11.62 4.99
CA GLY A 150 -1.30 11.22 6.37
C GLY A 150 -1.50 9.71 6.57
N ILE A 151 -1.13 8.89 5.59
CA ILE A 151 -1.16 7.42 5.70
C ILE A 151 0.24 6.95 6.07
N PRO A 152 0.50 6.61 7.36
CA PRO A 152 1.83 6.24 7.80
C PRO A 152 2.27 4.93 7.13
N TRP A 153 3.55 4.86 6.79
CA TRP A 153 4.15 3.70 6.14
C TRP A 153 5.52 3.37 6.72
N VAL A 154 5.90 2.09 6.64
CA VAL A 154 7.18 1.61 7.15
C VAL A 154 8.26 1.83 6.10
N SER A 155 9.22 2.70 6.41
CA SER A 155 10.33 3.05 5.52
C SER A 155 11.57 2.19 5.72
N GLY A 156 11.69 1.49 6.85
CA GLY A 156 12.83 0.61 7.11
C GLY A 156 12.77 -0.13 8.43
N PHE A 157 13.69 -1.08 8.55
CA PHE A 157 13.93 -1.86 9.77
C PHE A 157 15.43 -1.83 10.07
N GLU A 158 15.78 -1.57 11.33
CA GLU A 158 17.16 -1.63 11.82
C GLU A 158 17.24 -2.63 12.98
N HIS A 159 18.32 -3.42 12.99
CA HIS A 159 18.59 -4.33 14.09
C HIS A 159 19.34 -3.59 15.20
N VAL A 160 18.91 -3.72 16.45
CA VAL A 160 19.50 -3.01 17.60
C VAL A 160 21.01 -3.30 17.79
N TYR A 161 21.51 -4.42 17.32
CA TYR A 161 22.95 -4.76 17.37
C TYR A 161 23.86 -3.74 16.66
N ARG A 162 23.38 -3.00 15.67
CA ARG A 162 24.19 -1.95 14.99
C ARG A 162 24.29 -0.66 15.80
N LEU A 163 23.34 -0.37 16.66
CA LEU A 163 23.34 0.88 17.45
C LEU A 163 24.40 0.86 18.55
N ASN A 164 24.68 -0.31 19.15
CA ASN A 164 25.70 -0.41 20.22
C ASN A 164 27.14 -0.32 19.71
N LEU A 165 27.41 -0.52 18.44
CA LEU A 165 28.75 -0.43 17.87
C LEU A 165 29.11 0.98 17.36
N ARG A 166 28.11 1.88 17.23
CA ARG A 166 28.32 3.24 16.76
C ARG A 166 28.62 4.24 17.90
N ASN A 167 28.36 3.83 19.12
CA ASN A 167 28.56 4.65 20.34
C ASN A 167 29.77 4.18 21.18
N ARG A 168 30.66 3.39 20.65
CA ARG A 168 31.98 3.05 21.18
C ARG A 168 33.04 3.53 20.18
#